data_9ecde9f23dd0039f38e9db498d368da3
#
_entry.id   9ecde9f23dd0039f38e9db498d368da3
#
_cell.length_a   1.000
_cell.length_b   1.000
_cell.length_c   1.000
_cell.angle_alpha   90.00
_cell.angle_beta   90.00
_cell.angle_gamma   90.00
#
_symmetry.space_group_name_H-M   'P 1'
#
loop_
_entity.id
_entity.type
_entity.pdbx_description
1 polymer ?
#
loop_
_entity_poly.entity_id
_entity_poly.type
_entity_poly.pdbx_seq_one_letter_code
_entity_poly.pdbx_strand_id
1 'polypeptide(L)'
;MIKLNTPFRIVLDILILAVIAFIWINSTLPVSDSSALSHGFMDKLLDFLGLDYGDLPIDKEAFHGVIRKLAHAFEFACLGGLFCLRLGKNSAKIAVFTAWGLTVCVAVLDEFIQTFSDRACRFSDMCIDSCGAALGIGFVLVVVHIVKKVRTRHTS
;
A
#
# COMPACT_ATOMS: atom_id res chain seq x y z
N MET A 1 -19.72 -7.38 8.59
CA MET A 1 -18.50 -7.84 7.92
C MET A 1 -18.42 -9.38 7.94
N ILE A 2 -17.46 -9.98 7.27
CA ILE A 2 -17.33 -11.45 7.13
C ILE A 2 -16.70 -12.03 8.41
N LYS A 3 -17.30 -13.09 8.98
CA LYS A 3 -16.66 -13.86 10.07
C LYS A 3 -15.54 -14.70 9.46
N LEU A 4 -14.29 -14.33 9.74
CA LEU A 4 -13.12 -15.09 9.32
C LEU A 4 -12.84 -16.19 10.35
N ASN A 5 -12.49 -17.39 9.85
CA ASN A 5 -12.03 -18.50 10.70
C ASN A 5 -10.60 -18.22 11.24
N THR A 6 -10.22 -18.92 12.28
CA THR A 6 -8.92 -18.71 12.95
C THR A 6 -7.71 -18.86 12.02
N PRO A 7 -7.60 -19.90 11.16
CA PRO A 7 -6.44 -20.03 10.28
C PRO A 7 -6.31 -18.87 9.30
N PHE A 8 -7.43 -18.38 8.74
CA PHE A 8 -7.38 -17.23 7.84
C PHE A 8 -6.94 -15.95 8.54
N ARG A 9 -7.28 -15.77 9.83
CA ARG A 9 -6.82 -14.63 10.63
C ARG A 9 -5.31 -14.67 10.86
N ILE A 10 -4.75 -15.86 11.13
CA ILE A 10 -3.29 -16.04 11.26
C ILE A 10 -2.59 -15.70 9.95
N VAL A 11 -3.12 -16.14 8.82
CA VAL A 11 -2.56 -15.77 7.50
C VAL A 11 -2.57 -14.26 7.30
N LEU A 12 -3.67 -13.57 7.65
CA LEU A 12 -3.72 -12.11 7.57
C LEU A 12 -2.69 -11.44 8.48
N ASP A 13 -2.50 -11.94 9.71
CA ASP A 13 -1.52 -11.40 10.65
C ASP A 13 -0.09 -11.55 10.09
N ILE A 14 0.22 -12.71 9.49
CA ILE A 14 1.51 -12.95 8.82
C ILE A 14 1.69 -12.01 7.62
N LEU A 15 0.68 -11.84 6.79
CA LEU A 15 0.73 -10.94 5.63
C LEU A 15 0.91 -9.48 6.06
N ILE A 16 0.22 -9.02 7.09
CA ILE A 16 0.39 -7.67 7.64
C ILE A 16 1.83 -7.46 8.09
N LEU A 17 2.39 -8.39 8.88
CA LEU A 17 3.77 -8.30 9.34
C LEU A 17 4.76 -8.33 8.17
N ALA A 18 4.53 -9.16 7.16
CA ALA A 18 5.36 -9.24 5.97
C ALA A 18 5.35 -7.93 5.16
N VAL A 19 4.18 -7.31 4.99
CA VAL A 19 4.06 -6.02 4.28
C VAL A 19 4.73 -4.90 5.09
N ILE A 20 4.55 -4.84 6.40
CA ILE A 20 5.23 -3.85 7.25
C ILE A 20 6.75 -4.02 7.17
N ALA A 21 7.25 -5.26 7.29
CA ALA A 21 8.67 -5.54 7.16
C ALA A 21 9.21 -5.15 5.78
N PHE A 22 8.46 -5.42 4.72
CA PHE A 22 8.82 -5.04 3.36
C PHE A 22 8.93 -3.52 3.19
N ILE A 23 7.94 -2.75 3.66
CA ILE A 23 7.95 -1.29 3.66
C ILE A 23 9.21 -0.77 4.38
N TRP A 24 9.45 -1.21 5.61
CA TRP A 24 10.57 -0.71 6.42
C TRP A 24 11.94 -1.12 5.86
N ILE A 25 12.07 -2.33 5.29
CA ILE A 25 13.31 -2.74 4.63
C ILE A 25 13.58 -1.82 3.43
N ASN A 26 12.57 -1.56 2.59
CA ASN A 26 12.72 -0.63 1.45
C ASN A 26 13.07 0.78 1.91
N SER A 27 12.57 1.21 3.05
CA SER A 27 12.83 2.54 3.61
C SER A 27 14.22 2.69 4.22
N THR A 28 14.85 1.58 4.63
CA THR A 28 16.25 1.58 5.08
C THR A 28 17.27 1.56 3.96
N LEU A 29 16.86 1.26 2.72
CA LEU A 29 17.78 1.24 1.59
C LEU A 29 18.27 2.66 1.25
N PRO A 30 19.58 2.83 0.98
CA PRO A 30 20.13 4.10 0.48
C PRO A 30 19.40 4.56 -0.78
N VAL A 31 19.37 5.88 -0.99
CA VAL A 31 18.72 6.48 -2.18
C VAL A 31 19.25 5.89 -3.49
N SER A 32 20.57 5.63 -3.57
CA SER A 32 21.22 5.01 -4.73
C SER A 32 20.65 3.65 -5.08
N ASP A 33 20.49 2.78 -4.10
CA ASP A 33 20.05 1.39 -4.30
C ASP A 33 18.55 1.33 -4.61
N SER A 34 17.76 2.13 -3.90
CA SER A 34 16.32 2.28 -4.16
C SER A 34 16.07 2.86 -5.56
N SER A 35 16.92 3.80 -6.03
CA SER A 35 16.85 4.34 -7.38
C SER A 35 17.21 3.30 -8.42
N ALA A 36 18.28 2.52 -8.20
CA ALA A 36 18.70 1.47 -9.12
C ALA A 36 17.61 0.39 -9.33
N LEU A 37 16.93 -0.01 -8.25
CA LEU A 37 15.80 -0.94 -8.34
C LEU A 37 14.63 -0.34 -9.13
N SER A 38 14.31 0.94 -8.88
CA SER A 38 13.23 1.64 -9.61
C SER A 38 13.57 1.79 -11.08
N HIS A 39 14.83 2.11 -11.43
CA HIS A 39 15.29 2.21 -12.81
C HIS A 39 15.17 0.86 -13.53
N GLY A 40 15.68 -0.21 -12.93
CA GLY A 40 15.64 -1.54 -13.54
C GLY A 40 14.21 -2.08 -13.74
N PHE A 41 13.28 -1.77 -12.84
CA PHE A 41 11.87 -2.12 -13.01
C PHE A 41 11.24 -1.29 -14.14
N MET A 42 11.55 -0.01 -14.19
CA MET A 42 10.97 0.91 -15.16
C MET A 42 11.47 0.63 -16.57
N ASP A 43 12.77 0.39 -16.75
CA ASP A 43 13.34 0.02 -18.05
C ASP A 43 12.61 -1.21 -18.61
N LYS A 44 12.38 -2.24 -17.78
CA LYS A 44 11.61 -3.43 -18.19
C LYS A 44 10.14 -3.13 -18.49
N LEU A 45 9.52 -2.21 -17.76
CA LEU A 45 8.13 -1.83 -18.00
C LEU A 45 7.98 -1.06 -19.31
N LEU A 46 8.89 -0.12 -19.59
CA LEU A 46 8.90 0.64 -20.84
C LEU A 46 9.17 -0.26 -22.03
N ASP A 47 10.16 -1.17 -21.93
CA ASP A 47 10.42 -2.20 -22.95
C ASP A 47 9.17 -3.05 -23.23
N PHE A 48 8.47 -3.47 -22.17
CA PHE A 48 7.24 -4.26 -22.30
C PHE A 48 6.11 -3.48 -22.99
N LEU A 49 6.02 -2.17 -22.73
CA LEU A 49 5.03 -1.28 -23.34
C LEU A 49 5.44 -0.77 -24.73
N GLY A 50 6.69 -1.03 -25.17
CA GLY A 50 7.24 -0.53 -26.42
C GLY A 50 7.40 0.99 -26.44
N LEU A 51 7.64 1.61 -25.27
CA LEU A 51 7.83 3.04 -25.08
C LEU A 51 9.28 3.35 -24.75
N ASP A 52 9.76 4.51 -25.19
CA ASP A 52 11.07 5.02 -24.80
C ASP A 52 10.91 6.25 -23.87
N TYR A 53 11.93 6.55 -23.07
CA TYR A 53 11.93 7.75 -22.21
C TYR A 53 11.73 9.05 -23.01
N GLY A 54 12.17 9.07 -24.29
CA GLY A 54 11.97 10.21 -25.19
C GLY A 54 10.51 10.49 -25.54
N ASP A 55 9.64 9.50 -25.38
CA ASP A 55 8.20 9.61 -25.66
C ASP A 55 7.41 10.15 -24.47
N LEU A 56 8.05 10.27 -23.29
CA LEU A 56 7.40 10.72 -22.08
C LEU A 56 7.38 12.26 -21.99
N PRO A 57 6.27 12.88 -21.59
CA PRO A 57 6.12 14.33 -21.45
C PRO A 57 6.82 14.91 -20.20
N ILE A 58 7.53 14.08 -19.44
CA ILE A 58 8.20 14.45 -18.18
C ILE A 58 9.63 13.95 -18.16
N ASP A 59 10.49 14.68 -17.43
CA ASP A 59 11.88 14.30 -17.23
C ASP A 59 12.02 12.93 -16.54
N LYS A 60 13.04 12.19 -16.90
CA LYS A 60 13.31 10.82 -16.42
C LYS A 60 13.34 10.74 -14.89
N GLU A 61 14.03 11.65 -14.22
CA GLU A 61 14.13 11.65 -12.75
C GLU A 61 12.79 11.97 -12.08
N ALA A 62 12.05 12.94 -12.62
CA ALA A 62 10.71 13.27 -12.14
C ALA A 62 9.76 12.07 -12.30
N PHE A 63 9.84 11.37 -13.42
CA PHE A 63 9.05 10.17 -13.67
C PHE A 63 9.34 9.05 -12.64
N HIS A 64 10.62 8.77 -12.39
CA HIS A 64 11.03 7.81 -11.37
C HIS A 64 10.54 8.20 -9.97
N GLY A 65 10.58 9.50 -9.64
CA GLY A 65 10.03 10.02 -8.38
C GLY A 65 8.53 9.74 -8.23
N VAL A 66 7.76 9.93 -9.30
CA VAL A 66 6.31 9.64 -9.30
C VAL A 66 6.05 8.15 -9.12
N ILE A 67 6.76 7.29 -9.85
CA ILE A 67 6.58 5.84 -9.75
C ILE A 67 6.89 5.33 -8.35
N ARG A 68 7.96 5.82 -7.74
CA ARG A 68 8.30 5.46 -6.35
C ARG A 68 7.18 5.84 -5.38
N LYS A 69 6.60 7.04 -5.52
CA LYS A 69 5.48 7.48 -4.68
C LYS A 69 4.22 6.64 -4.91
N LEU A 70 3.95 6.26 -6.15
CA LEU A 70 2.83 5.36 -6.47
C LEU A 70 3.05 3.96 -5.90
N ALA A 71 4.27 3.45 -5.93
CA ALA A 71 4.62 2.18 -5.30
C ALA A 71 4.37 2.21 -3.79
N HIS A 72 4.83 3.25 -3.08
CA HIS A 72 4.54 3.45 -1.66
C HIS A 72 3.04 3.56 -1.41
N ALA A 73 2.31 4.38 -2.15
CA ALA A 73 0.85 4.48 -2.03
C ALA A 73 0.17 3.11 -2.19
N PHE A 74 0.66 2.27 -3.11
CA PHE A 74 0.16 0.91 -3.32
C PHE A 74 0.48 -0.02 -2.14
N GLU A 75 1.69 0.04 -1.60
CA GLU A 75 2.10 -0.72 -0.40
C GLU A 75 1.17 -0.39 0.79
N PHE A 76 0.93 0.90 1.02
CA PHE A 76 0.01 1.36 2.08
C PHE A 76 -1.46 1.06 1.77
N ALA A 77 -1.86 1.01 0.51
CA ALA A 77 -3.18 0.53 0.12
C ALA A 77 -3.38 -0.95 0.45
N CYS A 78 -2.39 -1.79 0.16
CA CYS A 78 -2.39 -3.19 0.56
C CYS A 78 -2.47 -3.35 2.08
N LEU A 79 -1.65 -2.61 2.83
CA LEU A 79 -1.62 -2.66 4.28
C LEU A 79 -2.95 -2.23 4.90
N GLY A 80 -3.52 -1.12 4.45
CA GLY A 80 -4.83 -0.62 4.91
C GLY A 80 -5.96 -1.61 4.61
N GLY A 81 -5.95 -2.21 3.42
CA GLY A 81 -6.88 -3.28 3.04
C GLY A 81 -6.78 -4.51 3.93
N LEU A 82 -5.56 -4.97 4.22
CA LEU A 82 -5.30 -6.11 5.10
C LEU A 82 -5.78 -5.84 6.53
N PHE A 83 -5.47 -4.67 7.10
CA PHE A 83 -6.00 -4.29 8.41
C PHE A 83 -7.52 -4.22 8.42
N CYS A 84 -8.14 -3.66 7.38
CA CYS A 84 -9.59 -3.60 7.27
C CYS A 84 -10.23 -5.00 7.25
N LEU A 85 -9.67 -5.94 6.49
CA LEU A 85 -10.09 -7.34 6.48
C LEU A 85 -9.93 -7.99 7.86
N ARG A 86 -8.79 -7.78 8.49
CA ARG A 86 -8.46 -8.38 9.79
C ARG A 86 -9.37 -7.90 10.91
N LEU A 87 -9.71 -6.62 10.92
CA LEU A 87 -10.57 -5.97 11.90
C LEU A 87 -12.07 -6.14 11.60
N GLY A 88 -12.41 -6.77 10.50
CA GLY A 88 -13.78 -6.93 10.01
C GLY A 88 -14.78 -7.64 10.92
N LYS A 89 -14.36 -8.06 12.11
CA LYS A 89 -15.22 -8.63 13.16
C LYS A 89 -16.00 -7.54 13.90
N ASN A 90 -15.51 -6.31 13.93
CA ASN A 90 -16.09 -5.15 14.60
C ASN A 90 -17.17 -4.47 13.73
N SER A 91 -17.80 -3.42 14.23
CA SER A 91 -18.66 -2.59 13.39
C SER A 91 -17.82 -2.04 12.21
N ALA A 92 -18.44 -1.88 11.03
CA ALA A 92 -17.73 -1.45 9.84
C ALA A 92 -17.01 -0.10 10.05
N LYS A 93 -17.63 0.84 10.77
CA LYS A 93 -17.02 2.14 11.06
C LYS A 93 -15.76 2.00 11.93
N ILE A 94 -15.83 1.25 13.04
CA ILE A 94 -14.67 1.03 13.92
C ILE A 94 -13.56 0.34 13.16
N ALA A 95 -13.86 -0.69 12.36
CA ALA A 95 -12.84 -1.39 11.57
C ALA A 95 -12.13 -0.46 10.58
N VAL A 96 -12.86 0.41 9.89
CA VAL A 96 -12.31 1.38 8.93
C VAL A 96 -11.39 2.39 9.63
N PHE A 97 -11.87 3.06 10.66
CA PHE A 97 -11.08 4.08 11.34
C PHE A 97 -9.85 3.50 12.05
N THR A 98 -9.98 2.30 12.66
CA THR A 98 -8.83 1.63 13.28
C THR A 98 -7.82 1.16 12.24
N ALA A 99 -8.27 0.57 11.13
CA ALA A 99 -7.38 0.15 10.05
C ALA A 99 -6.62 1.35 9.46
N TRP A 100 -7.33 2.44 9.18
CA TRP A 100 -6.71 3.66 8.67
C TRP A 100 -5.71 4.25 9.67
N GLY A 101 -6.09 4.39 10.95
CA GLY A 101 -5.21 4.91 11.99
C GLY A 101 -3.94 4.07 12.18
N LEU A 102 -4.06 2.73 12.21
CA LEU A 102 -2.89 1.84 12.28
C LEU A 102 -1.98 1.99 11.08
N THR A 103 -2.55 2.11 9.87
CA THR A 103 -1.75 2.30 8.65
C THR A 103 -1.04 3.65 8.67
N VAL A 104 -1.71 4.72 9.11
CA VAL A 104 -1.08 6.05 9.27
C VAL A 104 0.04 6.01 10.31
N CYS A 105 -0.11 5.28 11.41
CA CYS A 105 0.97 5.09 12.37
C CYS A 105 2.19 4.41 11.73
N VAL A 106 1.98 3.40 10.89
CA VAL A 106 3.08 2.76 10.14
C VAL A 106 3.72 3.74 9.17
N ALA A 107 2.94 4.59 8.47
CA ALA A 107 3.47 5.61 7.56
C ALA A 107 4.33 6.65 8.29
N VAL A 108 3.90 7.10 9.46
CA VAL A 108 4.70 8.03 10.29
C VAL A 108 6.01 7.39 10.73
N LEU A 109 5.98 6.12 11.14
CA LEU A 109 7.18 5.39 11.52
C LEU A 109 8.10 5.17 10.31
N ASP A 110 7.54 4.92 9.14
CA ASP A 110 8.30 4.77 7.89
C ASP A 110 9.06 6.04 7.54
N GLU A 111 8.38 7.20 7.56
CA GLU A 111 9.03 8.49 7.35
C GLU A 111 10.12 8.78 8.39
N PHE A 112 9.91 8.38 9.64
CA PHE A 112 10.94 8.49 10.67
C PHE A 112 12.15 7.60 10.37
N ILE A 113 11.92 6.35 9.92
CA ILE A 113 13.00 5.43 9.50
C ILE A 113 13.78 6.01 8.32
N GLN A 114 13.11 6.63 7.35
CA GLN A 114 13.74 7.25 6.19
C GLN A 114 14.74 8.35 6.55
N THR A 115 14.55 9.06 7.69
CA THR A 115 15.52 10.06 8.15
C THR A 115 16.90 9.49 8.46
N PHE A 116 17.00 8.18 8.77
CA PHE A 116 18.27 7.50 8.98
C PHE A 116 18.96 7.06 7.68
N SER A 117 18.28 7.17 6.55
CA SER A 117 18.78 6.76 5.22
C SER A 117 19.07 7.96 4.31
N ASP A 118 19.46 9.10 4.90
CA ASP A 118 19.74 10.37 4.21
C ASP A 118 18.56 10.88 3.33
N ARG A 119 17.34 10.46 3.66
CA ARG A 119 16.12 10.95 3.03
C ARG A 119 15.49 12.05 3.87
N ALA A 120 14.98 13.08 3.21
CA ALA A 120 14.21 14.11 3.90
C ALA A 120 12.80 13.60 4.23
N CYS A 121 12.43 13.61 5.51
CA CYS A 121 11.06 13.38 5.94
C CYS A 121 10.13 14.43 5.29
N ARG A 122 9.13 13.98 4.54
CA ARG A 122 8.22 14.83 3.80
C ARG A 122 6.78 14.58 4.21
N PHE A 123 6.14 15.57 4.77
CA PHE A 123 4.72 15.49 5.10
C PHE A 123 3.83 15.13 3.89
N SER A 124 4.24 15.54 2.67
CA SER A 124 3.55 15.17 1.43
C SER A 124 3.51 13.66 1.19
N ASP A 125 4.57 12.95 1.57
CA ASP A 125 4.68 11.52 1.33
C ASP A 125 3.80 10.76 2.34
N MET A 126 3.73 11.20 3.60
CA MET A 126 2.72 10.70 4.58
C MET A 126 1.28 10.89 4.08
N CYS A 127 0.98 12.03 3.43
CA CYS A 127 -0.35 12.27 2.87
C CYS A 127 -0.67 11.29 1.73
N ILE A 128 0.28 11.01 0.85
CA ILE A 128 0.14 10.07 -0.26
C ILE A 128 -0.11 8.66 0.28
N ASP A 129 0.65 8.23 1.28
CA ASP A 129 0.52 6.93 1.93
C ASP A 129 -0.83 6.79 2.65
N SER A 130 -1.27 7.85 3.34
CA SER A 130 -2.59 7.91 3.97
C SER A 130 -3.74 7.82 2.95
N CYS A 131 -3.59 8.47 1.79
CA CYS A 131 -4.55 8.34 0.68
C CYS A 131 -4.52 6.92 0.10
N GLY A 132 -3.35 6.33 -0.08
CA GLY A 132 -3.21 4.93 -0.48
C GLY A 132 -3.97 4.00 0.47
N ALA A 133 -3.76 4.15 1.78
CA ALA A 133 -4.47 3.38 2.80
C ALA A 133 -5.99 3.51 2.67
N ALA A 134 -6.51 4.73 2.49
CA ALA A 134 -7.93 4.97 2.32
C ALA A 134 -8.50 4.29 1.06
N LEU A 135 -7.76 4.30 -0.05
CA LEU A 135 -8.13 3.61 -1.30
C LEU A 135 -8.17 2.08 -1.10
N GLY A 136 -7.18 1.50 -0.43
CA GLY A 136 -7.15 0.06 -0.14
C GLY A 136 -8.30 -0.38 0.76
N ILE A 137 -8.61 0.39 1.81
CA ILE A 137 -9.76 0.16 2.68
C ILE A 137 -11.07 0.26 1.87
N GLY A 138 -11.22 1.30 1.05
CA GLY A 138 -12.38 1.49 0.19
C GLY A 138 -12.59 0.32 -0.77
N PHE A 139 -11.53 -0.16 -1.41
CA PHE A 139 -11.56 -1.33 -2.27
C PHE A 139 -12.09 -2.57 -1.53
N VAL A 140 -11.55 -2.85 -0.34
CA VAL A 140 -12.00 -3.99 0.49
C VAL A 140 -13.47 -3.86 0.85
N LEU A 141 -13.96 -2.68 1.20
CA LEU A 141 -15.38 -2.46 1.51
C LEU A 141 -16.28 -2.76 0.32
N VAL A 142 -15.88 -2.31 -0.89
CA VAL A 142 -16.61 -2.58 -2.14
C VAL A 142 -16.66 -4.08 -2.42
N VAL A 143 -15.52 -4.76 -2.35
CA VAL A 143 -15.44 -6.23 -2.57
C VAL A 143 -16.33 -6.97 -1.57
N VAL A 144 -16.23 -6.64 -0.29
CA VAL A 144 -17.06 -7.27 0.77
C VAL A 144 -18.55 -7.01 0.53
N HIS A 145 -18.92 -5.81 0.07
CA HIS A 145 -20.31 -5.50 -0.26
C HIS A 145 -20.83 -6.34 -1.44
N ILE A 146 -20.05 -6.45 -2.52
CA ILE A 146 -20.41 -7.25 -3.70
C ILE A 146 -20.57 -8.72 -3.32
N VAL A 147 -19.59 -9.30 -2.59
CA VAL A 147 -19.62 -10.71 -2.17
C VAL A 147 -20.87 -11.00 -1.33
N LYS A 148 -21.24 -10.12 -0.42
CA LYS A 148 -22.46 -10.27 0.38
C LYS A 148 -23.72 -10.24 -0.51
N LYS A 149 -23.79 -9.29 -1.43
CA LYS A 149 -24.96 -9.14 -2.33
C LYS A 149 -25.16 -10.37 -3.21
N VAL A 150 -24.06 -10.94 -3.74
CA VAL A 150 -24.11 -12.17 -4.54
C VAL A 150 -24.58 -13.34 -3.68
N ARG A 151 -24.02 -13.49 -2.47
CA ARG A 151 -24.38 -14.58 -1.58
C ARG A 151 -25.86 -14.58 -1.17
N THR A 152 -26.43 -13.39 -0.90
CA THR A 152 -27.86 -13.29 -0.54
C THR A 152 -28.79 -13.64 -1.72
N ARG A 153 -28.36 -13.43 -2.96
CA ARG A 153 -29.17 -13.79 -4.15
C ARG A 153 -29.21 -15.28 -4.44
N HIS A 154 -28.21 -16.05 -3.97
CA HIS A 154 -28.17 -17.51 -4.16
C HIS A 154 -28.88 -18.29 -3.05
N THR A 155 -29.31 -17.63 -1.98
CA THR A 155 -30.02 -18.23 -0.86
C THR A 155 -31.52 -17.91 -0.82
N SER A 156 -32.00 -17.11 -1.77
CA SER A 156 -33.43 -16.85 -2.07
C SER A 156 -33.89 -17.69 -3.23
#